data_f79d638d82a9a842db9fb320680ee6dd
#
_entry.id   f79d638d82a9a842db9fb320680ee6dd
#
_cell.length_a   1.000
_cell.length_b   1.000
_cell.length_c   1.000
_cell.angle_alpha   90.00
_cell.angle_beta   90.00
_cell.angle_gamma   90.00
#
_symmetry.space_group_name_H-M   'P 1'
#
loop_
_entity.id
_entity.type
_entity.pdbx_description
1 polymer ?
#
loop_
_entity_poly.entity_id
_entity_poly.type
_entity_poly.pdbx_seq_one_letter_code
_entity_poly.pdbx_strand_id
1 'polypeptide(L)'
;DGIDEALAAKDYRWAIEVSSWLVRSDVNETGRADAGETEDRIRLAQALRGVAQSTTSANIRNWCITRALELDGTISLERFRVHRFHKREVLSRPASESLALLRVLLVPERANEVEDDIMVTFSDGSSAGLALRHCVAVPSSGENATVSMTISHEHWAEILGGKMTLSKALAEGLIKTDDENRIIRYFA
;
A
#
# COMPACT_ATOMS: atom_id res chain seq x y z
N ASP A 1 -31.70 7.24 -14.56
CA ASP A 1 -30.69 7.01 -13.51
C ASP A 1 -30.07 8.35 -13.11
N GLY A 2 -30.04 8.67 -11.81
CA GLY A 2 -29.62 10.00 -11.33
C GLY A 2 -28.21 10.43 -11.78
N ILE A 3 -27.31 9.48 -12.06
CA ILE A 3 -25.97 9.77 -12.57
C ILE A 3 -26.04 10.21 -14.04
N ASP A 4 -26.80 9.51 -14.86
CA ASP A 4 -26.94 9.85 -16.29
C ASP A 4 -27.65 11.18 -16.47
N GLU A 5 -28.64 11.49 -15.62
CA GLU A 5 -29.30 12.80 -15.57
C GLU A 5 -28.31 13.92 -15.20
N ALA A 6 -27.46 13.69 -14.17
CA ALA A 6 -26.46 14.64 -13.74
C ALA A 6 -25.40 14.87 -14.84
N LEU A 7 -24.95 13.81 -15.52
CA LEU A 7 -24.02 13.91 -16.65
C LEU A 7 -24.61 14.69 -17.81
N ALA A 8 -25.88 14.43 -18.16
CA ALA A 8 -26.61 15.14 -19.21
C ALA A 8 -26.79 16.64 -18.87
N ALA A 9 -27.07 16.94 -17.61
CA ALA A 9 -27.17 18.31 -17.09
C ALA A 9 -25.80 18.99 -16.90
N LYS A 10 -24.70 18.31 -17.13
CA LYS A 10 -23.32 18.75 -16.85
C LYS A 10 -23.06 19.10 -15.37
N ASP A 11 -23.86 18.53 -14.46
CA ASP A 11 -23.60 18.57 -13.02
C ASP A 11 -22.57 17.51 -12.66
N TYR A 12 -21.32 17.73 -13.10
CA TYR A 12 -20.24 16.80 -12.92
C TYR A 12 -19.89 16.57 -11.45
N ARG A 13 -20.13 17.55 -10.58
CA ARG A 13 -19.85 17.42 -9.14
C ARG A 13 -20.76 16.38 -8.50
N TRP A 14 -22.05 16.47 -8.78
CA TRP A 14 -23.04 15.51 -8.30
C TRP A 14 -22.82 14.12 -8.93
N ALA A 15 -22.55 14.09 -10.22
CA ALA A 15 -22.21 12.84 -10.91
C ALA A 15 -21.01 12.15 -10.30
N ILE A 16 -19.91 12.87 -9.94
CA ILE A 16 -18.73 12.33 -9.27
C ILE A 16 -19.09 11.79 -7.88
N GLU A 17 -19.86 12.56 -7.10
CA GLU A 17 -20.24 12.16 -5.74
C GLU A 17 -20.96 10.81 -5.75
N VAL A 18 -22.04 10.69 -6.54
CA VAL A 18 -22.84 9.47 -6.59
C VAL A 18 -22.08 8.30 -7.20
N SER A 19 -21.37 8.50 -8.32
CA SER A 19 -20.57 7.43 -8.94
C SER A 19 -19.46 6.96 -8.02
N SER A 20 -18.87 7.86 -7.21
CA SER A 20 -17.83 7.49 -6.25
C SER A 20 -18.36 6.57 -5.15
N TRP A 21 -19.60 6.72 -4.74
CA TRP A 21 -20.21 5.82 -3.75
C TRP A 21 -20.39 4.42 -4.33
N LEU A 22 -20.86 4.30 -5.57
CA LEU A 22 -21.02 3.01 -6.23
C LEU A 22 -19.68 2.30 -6.42
N VAL A 23 -18.66 3.00 -6.93
CA VAL A 23 -17.32 2.44 -7.11
C VAL A 23 -16.68 2.03 -5.77
N ARG A 24 -17.01 2.68 -4.65
CA ARG A 24 -16.51 2.33 -3.31
C ARG A 24 -17.29 1.21 -2.64
N SER A 25 -18.60 1.09 -2.91
CA SER A 25 -19.43 0.07 -2.27
C SER A 25 -19.05 -1.36 -2.68
N ASP A 26 -18.45 -1.50 -3.85
CA ASP A 26 -17.98 -2.77 -4.41
C ASP A 26 -16.51 -3.06 -4.06
N VAL A 27 -16.06 -2.67 -2.87
CA VAL A 27 -14.73 -3.04 -2.37
C VAL A 27 -14.70 -4.56 -2.22
N ASN A 28 -13.99 -5.23 -3.13
CA ASN A 28 -13.77 -6.67 -3.05
C ASN A 28 -12.85 -7.01 -1.87
N GLU A 29 -12.70 -8.30 -1.59
CA GLU A 29 -11.85 -8.85 -0.50
C GLU A 29 -10.39 -8.34 -0.51
N THR A 30 -9.95 -7.72 -1.60
CA THR A 30 -8.60 -7.14 -1.74
C THR A 30 -8.51 -5.68 -1.28
N GLY A 31 -9.60 -5.08 -0.77
CA GLY A 31 -9.63 -3.70 -0.30
C GLY A 31 -9.46 -2.65 -1.40
N ARG A 32 -9.57 -3.02 -2.68
CA ARG A 32 -9.40 -2.09 -3.80
C ARG A 32 -10.68 -1.32 -4.07
N ALA A 33 -10.62 -0.02 -3.86
CA ALA A 33 -11.69 0.93 -4.19
C ALA A 33 -12.00 1.08 -5.70
N ASP A 34 -11.39 0.23 -6.55
CA ASP A 34 -11.53 0.27 -8.01
C ASP A 34 -12.36 -0.89 -8.55
N ALA A 35 -13.02 -1.64 -7.67
CA ALA A 35 -13.71 -2.89 -8.01
C ALA A 35 -15.18 -2.70 -8.45
N GLY A 36 -15.69 -1.48 -8.50
CA GLY A 36 -17.04 -1.20 -8.98
C GLY A 36 -17.32 -1.79 -10.37
N GLU A 37 -18.59 -2.00 -10.70
CA GLU A 37 -18.99 -2.44 -12.03
C GLU A 37 -18.32 -1.57 -13.10
N THR A 38 -17.94 -2.17 -14.22
CA THR A 38 -17.24 -1.46 -15.30
C THR A 38 -17.99 -0.22 -15.75
N GLU A 39 -19.33 -0.27 -15.75
CA GLU A 39 -20.18 0.85 -16.15
C GLU A 39 -20.09 2.03 -15.18
N ASP A 40 -20.11 1.80 -13.87
CA ASP A 40 -19.98 2.84 -12.85
C ASP A 40 -18.60 3.51 -12.89
N ARG A 41 -17.56 2.73 -13.15
CA ARG A 41 -16.20 3.26 -13.37
C ARG A 41 -16.14 4.16 -14.60
N ILE A 42 -16.81 3.78 -15.70
CA ILE A 42 -16.88 4.58 -16.92
C ILE A 42 -17.66 5.88 -16.68
N ARG A 43 -18.79 5.84 -15.96
CA ARG A 43 -19.57 7.03 -15.59
C ARG A 43 -18.74 7.99 -14.73
N LEU A 44 -18.04 7.47 -13.72
CA LEU A 44 -17.13 8.28 -12.90
C LEU A 44 -16.01 8.90 -13.74
N ALA A 45 -15.39 8.13 -14.64
CA ALA A 45 -14.36 8.63 -15.53
C ALA A 45 -14.89 9.74 -16.46
N GLN A 46 -16.12 9.62 -16.95
CA GLN A 46 -16.78 10.63 -17.77
C GLN A 46 -17.02 11.92 -16.99
N ALA A 47 -17.53 11.84 -15.76
CA ALA A 47 -17.76 12.97 -14.88
C ALA A 47 -16.44 13.71 -14.55
N LEU A 48 -15.37 12.97 -14.26
CA LEU A 48 -14.03 13.52 -14.01
C LEU A 48 -13.49 14.27 -15.25
N ARG A 49 -13.69 13.72 -16.45
CA ARG A 49 -13.31 14.42 -17.69
C ARG A 49 -14.10 15.72 -17.88
N GLY A 50 -15.38 15.72 -17.51
CA GLY A 50 -16.21 16.95 -17.53
C GLY A 50 -15.65 18.05 -16.63
N VAL A 51 -15.24 17.72 -15.40
CA VAL A 51 -14.54 18.65 -14.50
C VAL A 51 -13.21 19.10 -15.09
N ALA A 52 -12.43 18.17 -15.65
CA ALA A 52 -11.14 18.49 -16.25
C ALA A 52 -11.25 19.51 -17.40
N GLN A 53 -12.31 19.45 -18.18
CA GLN A 53 -12.58 20.37 -19.29
C GLN A 53 -13.06 21.76 -18.82
N SER A 54 -13.73 21.83 -17.68
CA SER A 54 -14.32 23.05 -17.15
C SER A 54 -13.43 23.81 -16.16
N THR A 55 -12.37 23.19 -15.63
CA THR A 55 -11.49 23.81 -14.63
C THR A 55 -10.32 24.57 -15.26
N THR A 56 -9.97 25.72 -14.68
CA THR A 56 -8.77 26.48 -15.01
C THR A 56 -7.53 26.02 -14.24
N SER A 57 -7.72 25.23 -13.16
CA SER A 57 -6.64 24.69 -12.34
C SER A 57 -5.96 23.53 -13.02
N ALA A 58 -4.67 23.67 -13.34
CA ALA A 58 -3.87 22.61 -13.94
C ALA A 58 -3.78 21.37 -13.04
N ASN A 59 -3.67 21.54 -11.72
CA ASN A 59 -3.59 20.44 -10.76
C ASN A 59 -4.88 19.62 -10.73
N ILE A 60 -6.03 20.29 -10.64
CA ILE A 60 -7.34 19.62 -10.65
C ILE A 60 -7.56 18.90 -11.98
N ARG A 61 -7.26 19.57 -13.10
CA ARG A 61 -7.36 18.98 -14.45
C ARG A 61 -6.53 17.69 -14.54
N ASN A 62 -5.26 17.75 -14.17
CA ASN A 62 -4.35 16.63 -14.28
C ASN A 62 -4.78 15.48 -13.37
N TRP A 63 -5.21 15.77 -12.14
CA TRP A 63 -5.74 14.76 -11.23
C TRP A 63 -6.99 14.07 -11.79
N CYS A 64 -7.95 14.84 -12.30
CA CYS A 64 -9.16 14.30 -12.89
C CYS A 64 -8.87 13.43 -14.13
N ILE A 65 -7.98 13.88 -15.03
CA ILE A 65 -7.60 13.12 -16.21
C ILE A 65 -6.90 11.82 -15.82
N THR A 66 -5.92 11.88 -14.91
CA THR A 66 -5.17 10.69 -14.47
C THR A 66 -6.12 9.66 -13.84
N ARG A 67 -7.03 10.11 -12.99
CA ARG A 67 -8.00 9.21 -12.36
C ARG A 67 -8.99 8.62 -13.38
N ALA A 68 -9.45 9.41 -14.35
CA ALA A 68 -10.31 8.93 -15.41
C ALA A 68 -9.64 7.86 -16.28
N LEU A 69 -8.36 8.04 -16.63
CA LEU A 69 -7.59 7.07 -17.41
C LEU A 69 -7.33 5.77 -16.62
N GLU A 70 -7.22 5.86 -15.32
CA GLU A 70 -7.08 4.68 -14.46
C GLU A 70 -8.41 3.92 -14.35
N LEU A 71 -9.53 4.62 -14.18
CA LEU A 71 -10.87 4.04 -14.08
C LEU A 71 -11.29 3.31 -15.35
N ASP A 72 -10.96 3.84 -16.53
CA ASP A 72 -11.27 3.19 -17.81
C ASP A 72 -10.21 2.16 -18.24
N GLY A 73 -9.17 1.94 -17.44
CA GLY A 73 -8.15 0.94 -17.69
C GLY A 73 -7.08 1.33 -18.72
N THR A 74 -7.07 2.58 -19.21
CA THR A 74 -6.06 3.07 -20.16
C THR A 74 -4.66 3.08 -19.54
N ILE A 75 -4.56 3.39 -18.24
CA ILE A 75 -3.30 3.35 -17.49
C ILE A 75 -3.45 2.53 -16.22
N SER A 76 -2.34 1.93 -15.76
CA SER A 76 -2.24 1.31 -14.45
C SER A 76 -1.24 2.07 -13.59
N LEU A 77 -1.70 2.55 -12.43
CA LEU A 77 -0.86 3.23 -11.43
C LEU A 77 -0.40 2.29 -10.31
N GLU A 78 -0.70 1.00 -10.41
CA GLU A 78 -0.40 0.02 -9.37
C GLU A 78 1.07 0.03 -8.96
N ARG A 79 1.98 0.12 -9.94
CA ARG A 79 3.42 0.21 -9.69
C ARG A 79 3.84 1.42 -8.85
N PHE A 80 3.04 2.48 -8.80
CA PHE A 80 3.32 3.71 -8.04
C PHE A 80 2.65 3.71 -6.66
N ARG A 81 1.73 2.78 -6.40
CA ARG A 81 1.05 2.63 -5.11
C ARG A 81 1.85 1.79 -4.12
N VAL A 82 2.80 1.00 -4.62
CA VAL A 82 3.68 0.19 -3.77
C VAL A 82 4.84 1.05 -3.28
N HIS A 83 4.98 1.19 -1.97
CA HIS A 83 6.15 1.82 -1.39
C HIS A 83 7.40 1.02 -1.77
N ARG A 84 8.37 1.72 -2.34
CA ARG A 84 9.67 1.16 -2.69
C ARG A 84 10.76 2.10 -2.22
N PHE A 85 11.67 1.55 -1.46
CA PHE A 85 12.83 2.29 -0.98
C PHE A 85 14.03 2.02 -1.88
N HIS A 86 14.87 3.03 -2.08
CA HIS A 86 16.09 2.85 -2.86
C HIS A 86 17.09 1.99 -2.09
N LYS A 87 17.62 0.93 -2.71
CA LYS A 87 18.58 0.00 -2.09
C LYS A 87 19.72 0.73 -1.38
N ARG A 88 20.33 1.72 -2.05
CA ARG A 88 21.43 2.51 -1.47
C ARG A 88 21.02 3.25 -0.20
N GLU A 89 19.81 3.76 -0.16
CA GLU A 89 19.27 4.47 1.00
C GLU A 89 19.08 3.50 2.18
N VAL A 90 18.47 2.34 1.92
CA VAL A 90 18.27 1.31 2.96
C VAL A 90 19.60 0.85 3.54
N LEU A 91 20.59 0.56 2.69
CA LEU A 91 21.92 0.10 3.12
C LEU A 91 22.72 1.16 3.90
N SER A 92 22.40 2.44 3.74
CA SER A 92 23.07 3.53 4.48
C SER A 92 22.46 3.82 5.85
N ARG A 93 21.29 3.21 6.17
CA ARG A 93 20.58 3.45 7.42
C ARG A 93 21.02 2.50 8.53
N PRO A 94 21.05 2.96 9.79
CA PRO A 94 21.16 2.07 10.94
C PRO A 94 20.03 1.02 10.95
N ALA A 95 20.25 -0.12 11.59
CA ALA A 95 19.28 -1.22 11.68
C ALA A 95 17.89 -0.74 12.18
N SER A 96 17.86 0.09 13.22
CA SER A 96 16.61 0.62 13.78
C SER A 96 15.83 1.50 12.82
N GLU A 97 16.51 2.37 12.07
CA GLU A 97 15.85 3.21 11.06
C GLU A 97 15.39 2.39 9.86
N SER A 98 16.21 1.43 9.43
CA SER A 98 15.86 0.54 8.34
C SER A 98 14.65 -0.33 8.68
N LEU A 99 14.58 -0.87 9.90
CA LEU A 99 13.45 -1.65 10.36
C LEU A 99 12.18 -0.77 10.51
N ALA A 100 12.33 0.47 10.95
CA ALA A 100 11.22 1.40 11.09
C ALA A 100 10.48 1.70 9.76
N LEU A 101 11.09 1.41 8.61
CA LEU A 101 10.44 1.52 7.30
C LEU A 101 9.28 0.53 7.13
N LEU A 102 9.27 -0.59 7.86
CA LEU A 102 8.13 -1.53 7.86
C LEU A 102 6.82 -0.90 8.33
N ARG A 103 6.87 0.20 9.07
CA ARG A 103 5.64 0.89 9.52
C ARG A 103 4.71 1.29 8.37
N VAL A 104 5.28 1.62 7.19
CA VAL A 104 4.50 1.99 6.01
C VAL A 104 4.11 0.79 5.15
N LEU A 105 4.63 -0.39 5.45
CA LEU A 105 4.32 -1.65 4.77
C LEU A 105 3.39 -2.55 5.60
N LEU A 106 3.07 -2.14 6.82
CA LEU A 106 2.11 -2.85 7.67
C LEU A 106 0.74 -2.87 6.99
N VAL A 107 0.11 -4.03 6.98
CA VAL A 107 -1.27 -4.21 6.50
C VAL A 107 -2.21 -4.07 7.72
N PRO A 108 -2.86 -2.92 7.93
CA PRO A 108 -3.61 -2.65 9.17
C PRO A 108 -4.71 -3.67 9.44
N GLU A 109 -5.42 -4.11 8.39
CA GLU A 109 -6.53 -5.06 8.49
C GLU A 109 -6.08 -6.42 9.02
N ARG A 110 -4.83 -6.80 8.77
CA ARG A 110 -4.23 -8.06 9.23
C ARG A 110 -3.57 -7.95 10.59
N ALA A 111 -3.29 -6.73 11.03
CA ALA A 111 -2.66 -6.40 12.30
C ALA A 111 -3.66 -5.94 13.37
N ASN A 112 -4.98 -5.96 13.05
CA ASN A 112 -6.02 -5.66 14.02
C ASN A 112 -5.97 -6.68 15.18
N GLU A 113 -6.07 -6.20 16.40
CA GLU A 113 -5.99 -7.01 17.63
C GLU A 113 -4.65 -7.74 17.84
N VAL A 114 -3.61 -7.38 17.08
CA VAL A 114 -2.27 -7.96 17.25
C VAL A 114 -1.46 -7.15 18.26
N GLU A 115 -0.83 -7.88 19.20
CA GLU A 115 0.18 -7.37 20.13
C GLU A 115 1.40 -8.29 20.02
N ASP A 116 2.31 -7.98 19.10
CA ASP A 116 3.53 -8.75 18.88
C ASP A 116 4.76 -7.85 18.94
N ASP A 117 5.89 -8.40 19.32
CA ASP A 117 7.19 -7.78 19.27
C ASP A 117 8.12 -8.60 18.36
N ILE A 118 8.68 -7.96 17.35
CA ILE A 118 9.55 -8.58 16.36
C ILE A 118 10.98 -8.08 16.58
N MET A 119 11.94 -9.00 16.64
CA MET A 119 13.37 -8.70 16.62
C MET A 119 13.93 -9.07 15.26
N VAL A 120 14.64 -8.14 14.63
CA VAL A 120 15.39 -8.40 13.41
C VAL A 120 16.88 -8.25 13.69
N THR A 121 17.65 -9.30 13.39
CA THR A 121 19.10 -9.31 13.47
C THR A 121 19.68 -9.36 12.07
N PHE A 122 20.56 -8.43 11.76
CA PHE A 122 21.24 -8.38 10.49
C PHE A 122 22.55 -9.18 10.52
N SER A 123 23.05 -9.55 9.34
CA SER A 123 24.27 -10.36 9.19
C SER A 123 25.54 -9.73 9.75
N ASP A 124 25.57 -8.41 9.96
CA ASP A 124 26.66 -7.68 10.63
C ASP A 124 26.57 -7.69 12.17
N GLY A 125 25.57 -8.35 12.72
CA GLY A 125 25.31 -8.44 14.16
C GLY A 125 24.49 -7.28 14.73
N SER A 126 24.15 -6.27 13.92
CA SER A 126 23.25 -5.21 14.36
C SER A 126 21.82 -5.76 14.48
N SER A 127 21.05 -5.24 15.41
CA SER A 127 19.67 -5.66 15.64
C SER A 127 18.76 -4.48 15.96
N ALA A 128 17.46 -4.67 15.70
CA ALA A 128 16.43 -3.70 16.03
C ALA A 128 15.08 -4.40 16.26
N GLY A 129 14.25 -3.80 17.11
CA GLY A 129 12.91 -4.29 17.40
C GLY A 129 11.80 -3.46 16.78
N LEU A 130 10.67 -4.10 16.52
CA LEU A 130 9.44 -3.47 16.08
C LEU A 130 8.27 -4.06 16.87
N ALA A 131 7.58 -3.21 17.61
CA ALA A 131 6.39 -3.59 18.36
C ALA A 131 5.14 -3.33 17.50
N LEU A 132 4.31 -4.36 17.32
CA LEU A 132 2.99 -4.25 16.70
C LEU A 132 1.95 -4.08 17.79
N ARG A 133 1.14 -3.05 17.71
CA ARG A 133 0.07 -2.75 18.65
C ARG A 133 -1.14 -2.21 17.89
N HIS A 134 -2.19 -3.02 17.78
CA HIS A 134 -3.48 -2.62 17.19
C HIS A 134 -3.33 -1.79 15.89
N CYS A 135 -2.86 -2.41 14.83
CA CYS A 135 -2.66 -1.78 13.51
C CYS A 135 -1.52 -0.74 13.45
N VAL A 136 -0.72 -0.58 14.50
CA VAL A 136 0.40 0.36 14.53
C VAL A 136 1.71 -0.39 14.76
N ALA A 137 2.73 -0.05 14.00
CA ALA A 137 4.09 -0.54 14.23
C ALA A 137 4.96 0.57 14.83
N VAL A 138 5.62 0.27 15.95
CA VAL A 138 6.45 1.22 16.70
C VAL A 138 7.84 0.64 16.89
N PRO A 139 8.93 1.42 16.66
CA PRO A 139 10.27 0.95 16.99
C PRO A 139 10.38 0.57 18.47
N SER A 140 11.05 -0.55 18.75
CA SER A 140 11.27 -1.07 20.10
C SER A 140 12.72 -1.53 20.29
N SER A 141 13.09 -1.87 21.52
CA SER A 141 14.40 -2.51 21.78
C SER A 141 14.45 -3.97 21.32
N GLY A 142 13.28 -4.61 21.13
CA GLY A 142 13.16 -6.02 20.82
C GLY A 142 13.41 -6.96 22.00
N GLU A 143 13.63 -6.46 23.23
CA GLU A 143 13.91 -7.29 24.41
C GLU A 143 12.77 -8.28 24.72
N ASN A 144 11.53 -7.92 24.38
CA ASN A 144 10.35 -8.77 24.56
C ASN A 144 9.90 -9.44 23.26
N ALA A 145 10.80 -9.63 22.31
CA ALA A 145 10.43 -10.17 21.01
C ALA A 145 9.75 -11.54 21.14
N THR A 146 8.57 -11.63 20.52
CA THR A 146 7.78 -12.88 20.41
C THR A 146 8.08 -13.59 19.09
N VAL A 147 8.70 -12.88 18.14
CA VAL A 147 9.17 -13.40 16.86
C VAL A 147 10.55 -12.84 16.58
N SER A 148 11.46 -13.73 16.17
CA SER A 148 12.80 -13.35 15.77
C SER A 148 13.05 -13.63 14.28
N MET A 149 13.80 -12.76 13.64
CA MET A 149 14.17 -12.89 12.24
C MET A 149 15.64 -12.52 12.04
N THR A 150 16.34 -13.30 11.23
CA THR A 150 17.72 -12.98 10.80
C THR A 150 17.76 -12.86 9.28
N ILE A 151 18.35 -11.77 8.78
CA ILE A 151 18.47 -11.48 7.35
C ILE A 151 19.75 -10.67 7.06
N SER A 152 20.27 -10.74 5.83
CA SER A 152 21.32 -9.84 5.41
C SER A 152 20.78 -8.45 5.06
N HIS A 153 21.57 -7.40 5.26
CA HIS A 153 21.22 -6.04 4.84
C HIS A 153 20.92 -5.95 3.33
N GLU A 154 21.64 -6.72 2.53
CA GLU A 154 21.45 -6.76 1.08
C GLU A 154 20.06 -7.27 0.71
N HIS A 155 19.66 -8.43 1.25
CA HIS A 155 18.33 -9.01 0.99
C HIS A 155 17.22 -8.16 1.60
N TRP A 156 17.46 -7.57 2.77
CA TRP A 156 16.52 -6.62 3.37
C TRP A 156 16.26 -5.43 2.45
N ALA A 157 17.31 -4.85 1.89
CA ALA A 157 17.21 -3.74 0.95
C ALA A 157 16.52 -4.13 -0.37
N GLU A 158 16.62 -5.38 -0.80
CA GLU A 158 15.92 -5.91 -1.97
C GLU A 158 14.43 -6.07 -1.70
N ILE A 159 14.05 -6.52 -0.51
CA ILE A 159 12.65 -6.61 -0.07
C ILE A 159 12.03 -5.23 -0.01
N LEU A 160 12.64 -4.29 0.71
CA LEU A 160 12.13 -2.92 0.83
C LEU A 160 12.12 -2.18 -0.52
N GLY A 161 13.04 -2.53 -1.42
CA GLY A 161 13.11 -2.03 -2.80
C GLY A 161 12.07 -2.65 -3.75
N GLY A 162 11.30 -3.65 -3.28
CA GLY A 162 10.30 -4.35 -4.07
C GLY A 162 10.86 -5.24 -5.17
N LYS A 163 12.13 -5.65 -5.08
CA LYS A 163 12.76 -6.62 -5.99
C LYS A 163 12.52 -8.06 -5.56
N MET A 164 12.21 -8.26 -4.30
CA MET A 164 11.94 -9.55 -3.68
C MET A 164 10.79 -9.41 -2.70
N THR A 165 9.94 -10.42 -2.59
CA THR A 165 8.91 -10.48 -1.55
C THR A 165 9.44 -11.18 -0.31
N LEU A 166 8.85 -10.91 0.86
CA LEU A 166 9.15 -11.64 2.10
C LEU A 166 8.95 -13.13 1.93
N SER A 167 7.82 -13.54 1.32
CA SER A 167 7.50 -14.96 1.08
C SER A 167 8.56 -15.65 0.20
N LYS A 168 9.07 -14.96 -0.83
CA LYS A 168 10.13 -15.50 -1.68
C LYS A 168 11.44 -15.64 -0.90
N ALA A 169 11.82 -14.64 -0.12
CA ALA A 169 13.02 -14.66 0.69
C ALA A 169 13.00 -15.79 1.74
N LEU A 170 11.84 -16.07 2.34
CA LEU A 170 11.64 -17.20 3.24
C LEU A 170 11.78 -18.54 2.51
N ALA A 171 11.11 -18.71 1.37
CA ALA A 171 11.18 -19.93 0.56
C ALA A 171 12.59 -20.25 0.06
N GLU A 172 13.39 -19.23 -0.21
CA GLU A 172 14.80 -19.36 -0.63
C GLU A 172 15.79 -19.49 0.56
N GLY A 173 15.28 -19.47 1.82
CA GLY A 173 16.10 -19.58 3.02
C GLY A 173 17.00 -18.38 3.31
N LEU A 174 16.72 -17.23 2.70
CA LEU A 174 17.44 -15.96 2.89
C LEU A 174 17.05 -15.26 4.20
N ILE A 175 15.89 -15.62 4.74
CA ILE A 175 15.42 -15.24 6.05
C ILE A 175 15.40 -16.48 6.94
N LYS A 176 15.91 -16.37 8.16
CA LYS A 176 15.74 -17.36 9.21
C LYS A 176 14.85 -16.76 10.27
N THR A 177 13.77 -17.43 10.61
CA THR A 177 12.80 -16.97 11.62
C THR A 177 12.27 -18.17 12.40
N ASP A 178 11.78 -17.91 13.58
CA ASP A 178 11.07 -18.88 14.43
C ASP A 178 9.57 -18.98 14.09
N ASP A 179 9.00 -18.00 13.37
CA ASP A 179 7.61 -18.04 12.93
C ASP A 179 7.40 -17.32 11.58
N GLU A 180 7.47 -18.10 10.50
CA GLU A 180 7.29 -17.60 9.13
C GLU A 180 5.88 -17.03 8.89
N ASN A 181 4.85 -17.66 9.48
CA ASN A 181 3.46 -17.29 9.25
C ASN A 181 3.15 -15.90 9.80
N ARG A 182 3.70 -15.55 10.95
CA ARG A 182 3.51 -14.22 11.55
C ARG A 182 4.17 -13.15 10.71
N ILE A 183 5.41 -13.37 10.24
CA ILE A 183 6.12 -12.38 9.40
C ILE A 183 5.34 -12.09 8.11
N ILE A 184 4.89 -13.14 7.40
CA ILE A 184 4.12 -12.97 6.15
C ILE A 184 2.77 -12.29 6.42
N ARG A 185 2.13 -12.62 7.54
CA ARG A 185 0.79 -12.09 7.86
C ARG A 185 0.77 -10.57 7.94
N TYR A 186 1.79 -9.96 8.53
CA TYR A 186 1.76 -8.52 8.85
C TYR A 186 2.27 -7.63 7.71
N PHE A 187 3.18 -8.12 6.87
CA PHE A 187 3.95 -7.33 5.92
C PHE A 187 3.93 -7.92 4.49
N ALA A 188 2.82 -8.41 4.01
CA ALA A 188 2.71 -8.99 2.66
C ALA A 188 2.46 -7.96 1.58
#